data_46460468e15161808afdd808c82bdf11
#
_entry.id   46460468e15161808afdd808c82bdf11
#
_cell.length_a   1.000
_cell.length_b   1.000
_cell.length_c   1.000
_cell.angle_alpha   90.00
_cell.angle_beta   90.00
_cell.angle_gamma   90.00
#
_symmetry.space_group_name_H-M   'P 1'
#
loop_
_entity.id
_entity.type
_entity.pdbx_description
1 polymer ?
#
loop_
_entity_poly.entity_id
_entity_poly.type
_entity_poly.pdbx_seq_one_letter_code
_entity_poly.pdbx_strand_id
1 'polypeptide(L)'
;MRPFVFFNLFLSIPNLDTVANVISQYFKRIFDDYQVLVMINPQDFSGIELIVHPDGKIEKTAIEGDEEIFEDLKADKFQACSALEFQLLLAKA
;
A
#
# COMPACT_ATOMS: atom_id res chain seq x y z
N MET A 1 -19.17 2.52 -5.18
CA MET A 1 -19.35 3.25 -4.07
C MET A 1 -18.59 2.74 -2.90
N ARG A 2 -18.17 3.59 -2.10
CA ARG A 2 -17.39 3.20 -1.06
C ARG A 2 -18.16 2.87 0.10
N PRO A 3 -18.11 1.70 0.51
CA PRO A 3 -18.88 1.25 1.61
C PRO A 3 -18.41 1.88 2.87
N PHE A 4 -17.26 2.44 2.82
CA PHE A 4 -16.73 2.90 4.00
C PHE A 4 -17.35 4.16 4.49
N VAL A 5 -18.28 4.61 3.78
CA VAL A 5 -18.94 5.74 4.23
C VAL A 5 -19.31 5.64 5.68
N PHE A 6 -19.75 4.50 6.11
CA PHE A 6 -20.14 4.44 7.46
C PHE A 6 -18.96 4.37 8.35
N PHE A 7 -17.83 4.24 7.83
CA PHE A 7 -16.69 4.27 8.61
C PHE A 7 -16.53 5.60 9.23
N ASN A 8 -17.00 6.60 8.61
CA ASN A 8 -16.86 7.90 9.12
C ASN A 8 -17.48 8.01 10.46
N LEU A 9 -18.53 7.30 10.64
CA LEU A 9 -19.20 7.33 11.89
C LEU A 9 -18.32 6.66 12.88
N PHE A 10 -17.74 5.63 12.43
CA PHE A 10 -16.90 4.87 13.21
C PHE A 10 -15.75 5.69 13.66
N LEU A 11 -15.21 6.44 12.76
CA LEU A 11 -14.09 7.23 13.04
C LEU A 11 -14.39 8.34 13.97
N SER A 12 -15.62 8.67 14.09
CA SER A 12 -15.93 9.77 14.95
C SER A 12 -15.76 9.32 16.37
N ILE A 13 -15.57 8.09 16.59
CA ILE A 13 -15.35 7.62 17.90
C ILE A 13 -13.98 8.00 18.28
N PRO A 14 -13.84 8.61 19.38
CA PRO A 14 -12.57 9.13 19.78
C PRO A 14 -11.54 8.09 19.98
N ASN A 15 -11.94 6.93 19.91
CA ASN A 15 -11.02 5.91 20.07
C ASN A 15 -10.06 5.89 18.92
N LEU A 16 -8.93 6.38 19.12
CA LEU A 16 -8.00 6.48 18.09
C LEU A 16 -7.51 5.20 17.60
N ASP A 17 -7.70 4.21 18.33
CA ASP A 17 -7.30 2.92 17.89
C ASP A 17 -7.94 2.58 16.64
N THR A 18 -9.11 3.12 16.44
CA THR A 18 -9.79 2.82 15.24
C THR A 18 -9.01 3.26 14.09
N VAL A 19 -8.40 4.37 14.23
CA VAL A 19 -7.66 4.89 13.14
C VAL A 19 -6.49 4.03 12.93
N ALA A 20 -5.91 3.64 14.01
CA ALA A 20 -4.75 2.82 13.92
C ALA A 20 -5.08 1.50 13.31
N ASN A 21 -6.32 1.16 13.31
CA ASN A 21 -6.69 -0.12 12.76
C ASN A 21 -6.86 -0.12 11.28
N VAL A 22 -6.61 0.98 10.67
CA VAL A 22 -6.64 1.01 9.24
C VAL A 22 -5.34 0.39 8.85
N ILE A 23 -5.38 -0.86 8.49
CA ILE A 23 -4.18 -1.60 8.18
C ILE A 23 -3.91 -1.59 6.71
N SER A 24 -2.82 -0.98 6.33
CA SER A 24 -2.44 -0.98 4.93
C SER A 24 -2.04 -2.38 4.51
N GLN A 25 -2.19 -2.64 3.24
CA GLN A 25 -1.82 -3.92 2.66
C GLN A 25 -0.55 -3.71 1.86
N TYR A 26 0.37 -4.65 1.97
CA TYR A 26 1.67 -4.51 1.35
C TYR A 26 1.92 -5.65 0.37
N PHE A 27 2.44 -5.29 -0.79
CA PHE A 27 2.69 -6.27 -1.84
C PHE A 27 4.01 -5.99 -2.51
N LYS A 28 4.58 -6.98 -3.14
CA LYS A 28 5.79 -6.75 -3.90
C LYS A 28 5.88 -7.74 -5.05
N ARG A 29 6.64 -7.35 -6.05
CA ARG A 29 6.97 -8.23 -7.16
C ARG A 29 8.42 -7.97 -7.52
N ILE A 30 9.18 -9.04 -7.65
CA ILE A 30 10.58 -8.94 -7.99
C ILE A 30 10.74 -9.20 -9.48
N PHE A 31 11.36 -8.25 -10.16
CA PHE A 31 11.67 -8.39 -11.58
C PHE A 31 13.16 -8.66 -11.70
N ASP A 32 13.63 -8.88 -12.91
CA ASP A 32 15.04 -9.22 -13.11
C ASP A 32 15.97 -8.11 -12.66
N ASP A 33 15.65 -6.89 -13.01
CA ASP A 33 16.53 -5.76 -12.73
C ASP A 33 16.09 -4.87 -11.59
N TYR A 34 14.88 -5.05 -11.08
CA TYR A 34 14.39 -4.17 -10.04
C TYR A 34 13.23 -4.84 -9.32
N GLN A 35 12.78 -4.24 -8.26
CA GLN A 35 11.61 -4.75 -7.58
C GLN A 35 10.65 -3.61 -7.28
N VAL A 36 9.39 -3.93 -7.20
CA VAL A 36 8.36 -2.96 -6.96
C VAL A 36 7.62 -3.36 -5.70
N LEU A 37 7.51 -2.43 -4.77
CA LEU A 37 6.75 -2.66 -3.55
C LEU A 37 5.62 -1.65 -3.50
N VAL A 38 4.48 -2.07 -3.00
CA VAL A 38 3.29 -1.25 -3.01
C VAL A 38 2.61 -1.32 -1.65
N MET A 39 2.18 -0.17 -1.16
CA MET A 39 1.40 -0.11 0.06
C MET A 39 0.05 0.49 -0.32
N ILE A 40 -1.03 -0.18 0.02
CA ILE A 40 -2.37 0.30 -0.32
C ILE A 40 -3.22 0.42 0.93
N ASN A 41 -3.89 1.54 1.06
CA ASN A 41 -4.85 1.75 2.14
C ASN A 41 -6.18 1.18 1.65
N PRO A 42 -6.70 0.14 2.28
CA PRO A 42 -7.91 -0.50 1.80
C PRO A 42 -9.18 0.32 1.97
N GLN A 43 -9.10 1.43 2.65
CA GLN A 43 -10.28 2.25 2.82
C GLN A 43 -10.53 3.15 1.62
N ASP A 44 -9.49 3.76 1.11
CA ASP A 44 -9.66 4.67 -0.02
C ASP A 44 -8.82 4.27 -1.21
N PHE A 45 -8.10 3.16 -1.12
CA PHE A 45 -7.31 2.60 -2.21
C PHE A 45 -6.15 3.49 -2.65
N SER A 46 -5.78 4.42 -1.81
CA SER A 46 -4.60 5.22 -2.08
C SER A 46 -3.38 4.47 -1.57
N GLY A 47 -2.23 4.85 -2.02
CA GLY A 47 -1.03 4.18 -1.54
C GLY A 47 0.24 4.79 -2.07
N ILE A 48 1.30 4.02 -1.94
CA ILE A 48 2.62 4.45 -2.37
C ILE A 48 3.29 3.28 -3.08
N GLU A 49 3.95 3.59 -4.18
CA GLU A 49 4.71 2.61 -4.90
C GLU A 49 6.18 2.93 -4.77
N LEU A 50 6.99 1.93 -4.50
CA LEU A 50 8.44 2.10 -4.45
C LEU A 50 9.05 1.21 -5.52
N ILE A 51 9.94 1.78 -6.32
CA ILE A 51 10.68 1.00 -7.30
C ILE A 51 12.13 1.01 -6.84
N VAL A 52 12.63 -0.16 -6.53
CA VAL A 52 13.97 -0.30 -5.99
C VAL A 52 14.89 -0.80 -7.10
N HIS A 53 15.84 0.01 -7.47
CA HIS A 53 16.76 -0.30 -8.56
C HIS A 53 18.00 -1.04 -8.06
N PRO A 54 18.71 -1.71 -8.92
CA PRO A 54 19.87 -2.50 -8.51
C PRO A 54 20.96 -1.67 -7.85
N ASP A 55 21.05 -0.40 -8.21
CA ASP A 55 22.08 0.45 -7.64
C ASP A 55 21.66 1.03 -6.30
N GLY A 56 20.52 0.62 -5.80
CA GLY A 56 20.05 1.09 -4.50
C GLY A 56 19.14 2.31 -4.58
N LYS A 57 18.95 2.86 -5.77
CA LYS A 57 18.11 4.01 -5.91
C LYS A 57 16.66 3.60 -5.77
N ILE A 58 15.87 4.41 -5.07
CA ILE A 58 14.47 4.10 -4.85
C ILE A 58 13.61 5.24 -5.37
N GLU A 59 12.66 4.91 -6.23
CA GLU A 59 11.70 5.90 -6.73
C GLU A 59 10.42 5.72 -5.97
N LYS A 60 9.80 6.82 -5.59
CA LYS A 60 8.57 6.80 -4.83
C LYS A 60 7.48 7.52 -5.60
N THR A 61 6.34 6.89 -5.74
CA THR A 61 5.22 7.47 -6.47
C THR A 61 3.94 7.25 -5.69
N ALA A 62 3.09 8.25 -5.66
CA ALA A 62 1.80 8.11 -5.00
C ALA A 62 0.85 7.33 -5.92
N ILE A 63 0.02 6.52 -5.33
CA ILE A 63 -0.95 5.74 -6.06
C ILE A 63 -2.34 6.20 -5.69
N GLU A 64 -3.19 6.39 -6.71
CA GLU A 64 -4.58 6.66 -6.47
C GLU A 64 -5.32 5.54 -7.16
N GLY A 65 -5.60 4.49 -6.41
CA GLY A 65 -6.25 3.34 -6.98
C GLY A 65 -7.75 3.38 -6.84
N ASP A 66 -8.38 2.29 -7.19
CA ASP A 66 -9.82 2.16 -7.02
C ASP A 66 -10.07 0.78 -6.46
N GLU A 67 -11.34 0.42 -6.40
CA GLU A 67 -11.70 -0.83 -5.74
C GLU A 67 -11.15 -2.06 -6.45
N GLU A 68 -10.62 -1.92 -7.64
CA GLU A 68 -10.06 -3.04 -8.35
C GLU A 68 -8.56 -3.17 -8.17
N ILE A 69 -7.96 -2.29 -7.37
CA ILE A 69 -6.50 -2.29 -7.25
C ILE A 69 -5.97 -3.63 -6.75
N PHE A 70 -6.66 -4.27 -5.82
CA PHE A 70 -6.15 -5.52 -5.28
C PHE A 70 -6.23 -6.63 -6.32
N GLU A 71 -7.25 -6.60 -7.15
CA GLU A 71 -7.38 -7.59 -8.21
C GLU A 71 -6.29 -7.38 -9.24
N ASP A 72 -6.02 -6.12 -9.54
CA ASP A 72 -4.98 -5.79 -10.50
C ASP A 72 -3.62 -6.25 -10.02
N LEU A 73 -3.33 -6.04 -8.74
CA LEU A 73 -2.06 -6.46 -8.20
C LEU A 73 -1.92 -7.97 -8.26
N LYS A 74 -3.01 -8.65 -8.00
CA LYS A 74 -2.99 -10.09 -8.05
C LYS A 74 -2.77 -10.57 -9.47
N ALA A 75 -3.43 -9.94 -10.41
CA ALA A 75 -3.29 -10.30 -11.82
C ALA A 75 -1.86 -10.06 -12.29
N ASP A 76 -1.21 -9.07 -11.73
CA ASP A 76 0.16 -8.76 -12.07
C ASP A 76 1.15 -9.55 -11.23
N LYS A 77 0.65 -10.56 -10.51
CA LYS A 77 1.50 -11.48 -9.78
C LYS A 77 2.27 -10.87 -8.62
N PHE A 78 1.73 -9.82 -8.03
CA PHE A 78 2.31 -9.30 -6.81
C PHE A 78 1.99 -10.25 -5.68
N GLN A 79 2.89 -10.33 -4.73
CA GLN A 79 2.71 -11.17 -3.57
C GLN A 79 2.73 -10.32 -2.33
N ALA A 80 2.15 -10.84 -1.26
CA ALA A 80 2.16 -10.11 -0.01
C ALA A 80 3.59 -9.92 0.46
N CYS A 81 3.87 -8.79 1.08
CA CYS A 81 5.16 -8.59 1.67
C CYS A 81 4.99 -7.97 3.04
N SER A 82 6.05 -7.94 3.82
CA SER A 82 5.93 -7.45 5.18
C SER A 82 5.90 -5.93 5.21
N ALA A 83 5.18 -5.41 6.17
CA ALA A 83 5.13 -3.97 6.35
C ALA A 83 6.52 -3.43 6.68
N LEU A 84 7.28 -4.19 7.44
CA LEU A 84 8.60 -3.75 7.84
C LEU A 84 9.50 -3.56 6.64
N GLU A 85 9.47 -4.50 5.72
CA GLU A 85 10.31 -4.41 4.54
C GLU A 85 9.98 -3.14 3.77
N PHE A 86 8.69 -2.87 3.58
CA PHE A 86 8.28 -1.69 2.86
C PHE A 86 8.71 -0.43 3.60
N GLN A 87 8.48 -0.37 4.90
CA GLN A 87 8.78 0.83 5.66
C GLN A 87 10.28 1.13 5.71
N LEU A 88 11.09 0.10 5.74
CA LEU A 88 12.52 0.32 5.74
C LEU A 88 12.97 0.93 4.42
N LEU A 89 12.40 0.48 3.33
CA LEU A 89 12.75 1.03 2.03
C LEU A 89 12.19 2.43 1.87
N LEU A 90 10.99 2.66 2.37
CA LEU A 90 10.39 3.98 2.28
C LEU A 90 11.24 5.01 3.01
N ALA A 91 11.84 4.61 4.12
CA ALA A 91 12.67 5.53 4.88
C ALA A 91 13.92 5.94 4.10
N LYS A 92 14.32 5.15 3.14
CA LYS A 92 15.48 5.47 2.32
C LYS A 92 15.11 6.22 1.06
N ALA A 93 13.85 6.30 0.77
CA ALA A 93 13.41 6.87 -0.49
C ALA A 93 13.46 8.40 -0.48
#